data_9b6cfa291e9a293a7e77ed0b0426910d
#
_entry.id   9b6cfa291e9a293a7e77ed0b0426910d
#
_cell.length_a   1.000
_cell.length_b   1.000
_cell.length_c   1.000
_cell.angle_alpha   90.00
_cell.angle_beta   90.00
_cell.angle_gamma   90.00
#
_symmetry.space_group_name_H-M   'P 1'
#
loop_
_entity.id
_entity.type
_entity.pdbx_description
1 polymer ?
#
loop_
_entity_poly.entity_id
_entity_poly.type
_entity_poly.pdbx_seq_one_letter_code
_entity_poly.pdbx_strand_id
1 'polypeptide(L)'
;AGHAIVGRLMSEHDPVYKVSIIPRGRALGVTMFLPEKDSYSISKRKLNSQVASLFGGRIAEEVVYGEDAVTTGASNDIERATEIAHKMVKLWGMSSVMGPMAYGEDEGEVFLGRQVTKHKHISDETFTKVDSEIRKIIDRNYSTAYKIIEDNRDILDAMAAALVEFETIDTSQIDDLMARVPMREPADVVDSEEVSSELGTGGKDSKSSKSSSDTKTDADGGTEQFA
;
A
#
# COMPACT_ATOMS: atom_id res chain seq x y z
N ALA A 1 6.38 13.05 -0.49
CA ALA A 1 5.98 13.84 -1.67
C ALA A 1 6.08 13.00 -2.95
N GLY A 2 7.23 12.44 -3.32
CA GLY A 2 7.45 11.75 -4.61
C GLY A 2 6.43 10.64 -4.92
N HIS A 3 6.17 9.72 -3.99
CA HIS A 3 5.15 8.69 -4.14
C HIS A 3 3.76 9.27 -4.44
N ALA A 4 3.40 10.36 -3.76
CA ALA A 4 2.09 10.99 -3.92
C ALA A 4 1.92 11.60 -5.30
N ILE A 5 2.94 12.32 -5.81
CA ILE A 5 2.90 12.95 -7.12
C ILE A 5 2.80 11.90 -8.22
N VAL A 6 3.66 10.87 -8.17
CA VAL A 6 3.61 9.78 -9.15
C VAL A 6 2.28 9.05 -9.09
N GLY A 7 1.82 8.66 -7.89
CA GLY A 7 0.53 7.98 -7.73
C GLY A 7 -0.64 8.81 -8.24
N ARG A 8 -0.64 10.15 -8.02
CA ARG A 8 -1.72 11.05 -8.47
C ARG A 8 -1.76 11.25 -9.99
N LEU A 9 -0.61 11.17 -10.66
CA LEU A 9 -0.49 11.39 -12.11
C LEU A 9 -0.50 10.11 -12.94
N MET A 10 -0.32 8.94 -12.31
CA MET A 10 -0.42 7.65 -12.99
C MET A 10 -1.88 7.24 -13.20
N SER A 11 -2.16 6.68 -14.38
CA SER A 11 -3.49 6.15 -14.70
C SER A 11 -3.81 4.90 -13.88
N GLU A 12 -5.07 4.75 -13.43
CA GLU A 12 -5.55 3.58 -12.67
C GLU A 12 -4.84 3.34 -11.32
N HIS A 13 -4.09 4.31 -10.81
CA HIS A 13 -3.57 4.25 -9.45
C HIS A 13 -4.70 4.52 -8.44
N ASP A 14 -4.62 3.93 -7.26
CA ASP A 14 -5.53 4.28 -6.17
C ASP A 14 -5.28 5.74 -5.76
N PRO A 15 -6.33 6.50 -5.43
CA PRO A 15 -6.18 7.90 -5.04
C PRO A 15 -5.36 8.06 -3.76
N VAL A 16 -4.62 9.15 -3.69
CA VAL A 16 -3.86 9.53 -2.50
C VAL A 16 -4.85 10.05 -1.46
N TYR A 17 -4.91 9.38 -0.31
CA TYR A 17 -5.76 9.78 0.81
C TYR A 17 -5.08 10.83 1.69
N LYS A 18 -3.83 10.57 2.10
CA LYS A 18 -3.02 11.50 2.88
C LYS A 18 -1.55 11.20 2.78
N VAL A 19 -0.74 12.20 3.06
CA VAL A 19 0.71 12.08 3.22
C VAL A 19 1.10 12.63 4.58
N SER A 20 1.95 11.93 5.33
CA SER A 20 2.41 12.35 6.64
C SER A 20 3.90 12.08 6.80
N ILE A 21 4.60 12.99 7.47
CA ILE A 21 6.00 12.83 7.88
C ILE A 21 6.13 12.47 9.36
N ILE A 22 5.02 12.25 10.06
CA ILE A 22 5.02 11.82 11.45
C ILE A 22 5.52 10.37 11.51
N PRO A 23 6.62 10.09 12.23
CA PRO A 23 7.16 8.75 12.33
C PRO A 23 6.19 7.77 13.00
N ARG A 24 6.06 6.57 12.43
CA ARG A 24 5.26 5.48 13.00
C ARG A 24 6.05 4.18 12.93
N GLY A 25 6.52 3.71 14.09
CA GLY A 25 7.37 2.53 14.16
C GLY A 25 8.69 2.74 13.42
N ARG A 26 8.96 1.95 12.39
CA ARG A 26 10.19 2.08 11.59
C ARG A 26 10.05 3.03 10.39
N ALA A 27 8.83 3.44 10.06
CA ALA A 27 8.58 4.34 8.94
C ALA A 27 8.75 5.81 9.40
N LEU A 28 9.54 6.58 8.68
CA LEU A 28 9.77 8.01 8.92
C LEU A 28 8.67 8.89 8.33
N GLY A 29 7.73 8.29 7.62
CA GLY A 29 6.56 8.93 7.02
C GLY A 29 5.73 7.91 6.26
N VAL A 30 4.56 8.31 5.80
CA VAL A 30 3.64 7.45 5.06
C VAL A 30 2.91 8.23 3.96
N THR A 31 2.81 7.63 2.78
CA THR A 31 1.85 8.03 1.75
C THR A 31 0.76 6.97 1.72
N MET A 32 -0.46 7.36 2.04
CA MET A 32 -1.60 6.45 2.13
C MET A 32 -2.45 6.58 0.87
N PHE A 33 -2.64 5.46 0.20
CA PHE A 33 -3.54 5.31 -0.93
C PHE A 33 -4.78 4.54 -0.48
N LEU A 34 -5.95 5.00 -0.87
CA LEU A 34 -7.22 4.38 -0.48
C LEU A 34 -7.99 3.98 -1.73
N PRO A 35 -8.20 2.68 -1.97
CA PRO A 35 -9.02 2.22 -3.09
C PRO A 35 -10.46 2.74 -2.98
N GLU A 36 -11.01 3.30 -4.05
CA GLU A 36 -12.40 3.76 -4.09
C GLU A 36 -13.41 2.61 -4.13
N LYS A 37 -12.99 1.45 -4.62
CA LYS A 37 -13.83 0.26 -4.79
C LYS A 37 -13.07 -1.00 -4.44
N ASP A 38 -13.76 -1.97 -3.88
CA ASP A 38 -13.23 -3.31 -3.74
C ASP A 38 -12.96 -3.91 -5.11
N SER A 39 -11.74 -4.39 -5.31
CA SER A 39 -11.29 -4.97 -6.57
C SER A 39 -10.82 -6.40 -6.37
N TYR A 40 -11.50 -7.35 -7.00
CA TYR A 40 -11.11 -8.76 -6.97
C TYR A 40 -9.97 -9.10 -7.95
N SER A 41 -9.67 -8.20 -8.88
CA SER A 41 -8.59 -8.37 -9.86
C SER A 41 -7.90 -7.04 -10.13
N ILE A 42 -6.60 -7.11 -10.43
CA ILE A 42 -5.77 -5.93 -10.67
C ILE A 42 -5.34 -5.93 -12.14
N SER A 43 -5.57 -4.83 -12.84
CA SER A 43 -5.18 -4.68 -14.23
C SER A 43 -3.66 -4.52 -14.37
N LYS A 44 -3.11 -4.91 -15.55
CA LYS A 44 -1.70 -4.66 -15.87
C LYS A 44 -1.34 -3.17 -15.79
N ARG A 45 -2.27 -2.27 -16.13
CA ARG A 45 -2.06 -0.82 -16.03
C ARG A 45 -1.94 -0.38 -14.58
N LYS A 46 -2.83 -0.86 -13.71
CA LYS A 46 -2.79 -0.57 -12.27
C LYS A 46 -1.49 -1.08 -11.64
N LEU A 47 -1.03 -2.28 -11.98
CA LEU A 47 0.25 -2.80 -11.50
C LEU A 47 1.45 -1.95 -11.95
N ASN A 48 1.48 -1.51 -13.22
CA ASN A 48 2.51 -0.61 -13.69
C ASN A 48 2.48 0.74 -12.93
N SER A 49 1.29 1.28 -12.67
CA SER A 49 1.13 2.51 -11.89
C SER A 49 1.64 2.35 -10.47
N GLN A 50 1.38 1.21 -9.84
CA GLN A 50 1.91 0.90 -8.50
C GLN A 50 3.44 0.78 -8.52
N VAL A 51 4.02 0.07 -9.50
CA VAL A 51 5.48 -0.03 -9.64
C VAL A 51 6.11 1.34 -9.84
N ALA A 52 5.54 2.20 -10.68
CA ALA A 52 6.05 3.55 -10.90
C ALA A 52 5.96 4.39 -9.62
N SER A 53 4.85 4.32 -8.88
CA SER A 53 4.65 5.06 -7.62
C SER A 53 5.65 4.63 -6.53
N LEU A 54 6.01 3.35 -6.46
CA LEU A 54 7.03 2.85 -5.52
C LEU A 54 8.40 3.48 -5.76
N PHE A 55 8.78 3.78 -7.00
CA PHE A 55 10.02 4.48 -7.31
C PHE A 55 9.99 5.98 -6.98
N GLY A 56 8.82 6.56 -6.72
CA GLY A 56 8.65 7.99 -6.50
C GLY A 56 9.52 8.56 -5.37
N GLY A 57 9.75 7.79 -4.29
CA GLY A 57 10.61 8.20 -3.17
C GLY A 57 12.08 8.29 -3.60
N ARG A 58 12.61 7.23 -4.21
CA ARG A 58 13.97 7.15 -4.71
C ARG A 58 14.28 8.24 -5.75
N ILE A 59 13.37 8.43 -6.68
CA ILE A 59 13.53 9.43 -7.75
C ILE A 59 13.48 10.85 -7.18
N ALA A 60 12.63 11.10 -6.19
CA ALA A 60 12.60 12.40 -5.53
C ALA A 60 13.93 12.72 -4.86
N GLU A 61 14.59 11.76 -4.19
CA GLU A 61 15.94 11.95 -3.64
C GLU A 61 16.96 12.25 -4.74
N GLU A 62 16.93 11.50 -5.84
CA GLU A 62 17.85 11.64 -6.95
C GLU A 62 17.72 13.00 -7.64
N VAL A 63 16.49 13.46 -7.91
CA VAL A 63 16.22 14.76 -8.55
C VAL A 63 16.55 15.93 -7.64
N VAL A 64 16.41 15.79 -6.30
CA VAL A 64 16.65 16.87 -5.34
C VAL A 64 18.11 16.97 -4.95
N TYR A 65 18.75 15.83 -4.66
CA TYR A 65 20.09 15.78 -4.04
C TYR A 65 21.18 15.27 -4.99
N GLY A 66 20.79 14.73 -6.14
CA GLY A 66 21.68 14.06 -7.09
C GLY A 66 21.85 12.57 -6.83
N GLU A 67 22.31 11.85 -7.85
CA GLU A 67 22.45 10.40 -7.85
C GLU A 67 23.36 9.87 -6.71
N ASP A 68 24.45 10.60 -6.42
CA ASP A 68 25.42 10.19 -5.40
C ASP A 68 24.92 10.36 -3.96
N ALA A 69 23.85 11.13 -3.73
CA ALA A 69 23.32 11.44 -2.41
C ALA A 69 22.05 10.63 -2.03
N VAL A 70 21.65 9.66 -2.86
CA VAL A 70 20.51 8.79 -2.59
C VAL A 70 20.76 7.87 -1.40
N THR A 71 19.70 7.60 -0.66
CA THR A 71 19.76 6.82 0.59
C THR A 71 19.22 5.41 0.44
N THR A 72 19.40 4.60 1.48
CA THR A 72 18.78 3.25 1.58
C THR A 72 17.30 3.30 1.94
N GLY A 73 16.71 4.47 2.13
CA GLY A 73 15.32 4.64 2.56
C GLY A 73 14.29 3.97 1.64
N ALA A 74 14.59 3.92 0.34
CA ALA A 74 13.73 3.30 -0.66
C ALA A 74 13.90 1.77 -0.81
N SER A 75 14.68 1.09 0.04
CA SER A 75 14.98 -0.34 -0.13
C SER A 75 13.73 -1.21 -0.20
N ASN A 76 12.78 -0.99 0.69
CA ASN A 76 11.51 -1.74 0.71
C ASN A 76 10.66 -1.49 -0.54
N ASP A 77 10.64 -0.26 -1.03
CA ASP A 77 9.89 0.11 -2.23
C ASP A 77 10.49 -0.55 -3.47
N ILE A 78 11.81 -0.60 -3.57
CA ILE A 78 12.54 -1.28 -4.65
C ILE A 78 12.28 -2.79 -4.62
N GLU A 79 12.35 -3.41 -3.44
CA GLU A 79 12.05 -4.83 -3.25
C GLU A 79 10.62 -5.14 -3.70
N ARG A 80 9.64 -4.37 -3.25
CA ARG A 80 8.23 -4.55 -3.59
C ARG A 80 7.96 -4.32 -5.08
N ALA A 81 8.57 -3.30 -5.70
CA ALA A 81 8.48 -3.06 -7.13
C ALA A 81 9.01 -4.23 -7.95
N THR A 82 10.15 -4.78 -7.52
CA THR A 82 10.79 -5.96 -8.13
C THR A 82 9.91 -7.19 -7.99
N GLU A 83 9.33 -7.44 -6.81
CA GLU A 83 8.41 -8.55 -6.56
C GLU A 83 7.18 -8.49 -7.47
N ILE A 84 6.57 -7.32 -7.62
CA ILE A 84 5.42 -7.12 -8.52
C ILE A 84 5.83 -7.43 -9.96
N ALA A 85 6.96 -6.92 -10.44
CA ALA A 85 7.44 -7.18 -11.79
C ALA A 85 7.71 -8.66 -12.03
N HIS A 86 8.30 -9.37 -11.06
CA HIS A 86 8.48 -10.82 -11.09
C HIS A 86 7.14 -11.56 -11.22
N LYS A 87 6.14 -11.21 -10.41
CA LYS A 87 4.80 -11.81 -10.47
C LYS A 87 4.11 -11.54 -11.80
N MET A 88 4.26 -10.33 -12.35
CA MET A 88 3.70 -9.97 -13.66
C MET A 88 4.23 -10.87 -14.78
N VAL A 89 5.53 -11.18 -14.77
CA VAL A 89 6.15 -12.00 -15.82
C VAL A 89 5.98 -13.49 -15.53
N LYS A 90 6.29 -13.92 -14.29
CA LYS A 90 6.37 -15.35 -13.96
C LYS A 90 5.02 -16.00 -13.62
N LEU A 91 4.09 -15.28 -13.00
CA LEU A 91 2.85 -15.88 -12.47
C LEU A 91 1.61 -15.46 -13.27
N TRP A 92 1.52 -14.18 -13.62
CA TRP A 92 0.28 -13.63 -14.20
C TRP A 92 0.27 -13.56 -15.71
N GLY A 93 1.34 -14.04 -16.39
CA GLY A 93 1.41 -14.10 -17.84
C GLY A 93 1.24 -12.74 -18.53
N MET A 94 1.72 -11.65 -17.87
CA MET A 94 1.51 -10.29 -18.37
C MET A 94 2.63 -9.79 -19.28
N SER A 95 3.61 -10.63 -19.64
CA SER A 95 4.61 -10.32 -20.66
C SER A 95 4.13 -10.79 -22.02
N SER A 96 4.22 -9.93 -23.03
CA SER A 96 3.90 -10.30 -24.41
C SER A 96 4.94 -11.25 -25.03
N VAL A 97 6.17 -11.23 -24.55
CA VAL A 97 7.27 -12.07 -25.01
C VAL A 97 7.19 -13.48 -24.42
N MET A 98 6.86 -13.55 -23.12
CA MET A 98 6.75 -14.82 -22.41
C MET A 98 5.40 -15.51 -22.61
N GLY A 99 4.38 -14.77 -23.02
CA GLY A 99 3.02 -15.27 -23.21
C GLY A 99 2.28 -15.54 -21.89
N PRO A 100 1.03 -16.04 -21.97
CA PRO A 100 0.19 -16.34 -20.79
C PRO A 100 0.54 -17.69 -20.18
N MET A 101 1.78 -17.83 -19.71
CA MET A 101 2.30 -19.04 -19.05
C MET A 101 2.83 -18.69 -17.66
N ALA A 102 2.67 -19.63 -16.74
CA ALA A 102 3.28 -19.53 -15.43
C ALA A 102 4.67 -20.22 -15.41
N TYR A 103 5.67 -19.46 -15.00
CA TYR A 103 7.05 -19.91 -14.84
C TYR A 103 7.44 -19.98 -13.35
N GLY A 104 6.45 -20.10 -12.46
CA GLY A 104 6.66 -20.21 -11.02
C GLY A 104 7.34 -21.53 -10.67
N GLU A 105 8.27 -21.48 -9.74
CA GLU A 105 8.62 -22.67 -8.97
C GLU A 105 7.40 -22.96 -8.09
N ASP A 106 6.88 -24.19 -8.15
CA ASP A 106 6.01 -24.66 -7.07
C ASP A 106 6.88 -24.64 -5.82
N GLU A 107 6.68 -23.65 -4.94
CA GLU A 107 7.07 -23.76 -3.55
C GLU A 107 6.28 -24.94 -2.99
N GLY A 108 6.84 -26.14 -3.18
CA GLY A 108 6.23 -27.36 -2.68
C GLY A 108 6.05 -27.19 -1.19
N GLU A 109 4.83 -27.29 -0.72
CA GLU A 109 4.53 -27.38 0.71
C GLU A 109 5.54 -28.37 1.34
N VAL A 110 6.29 -27.88 2.31
CA VAL A 110 7.22 -28.69 3.10
C VAL A 110 6.37 -29.61 3.98
N PHE A 111 5.90 -30.71 3.39
CA PHE A 111 5.20 -31.72 4.13
C PHE A 111 6.23 -32.70 4.72
N LEU A 112 6.37 -32.68 6.04
CA LEU A 112 7.13 -33.60 6.86
C LEU A 112 8.62 -33.77 6.46
N GLY A 113 9.37 -32.69 6.29
CA GLY A 113 10.84 -32.77 6.25
C GLY A 113 11.45 -33.41 5.00
N ARG A 114 10.67 -33.70 3.97
CA ARG A 114 11.16 -34.24 2.69
C ARG A 114 10.94 -33.18 1.61
N GLN A 115 11.98 -32.45 1.26
CA GLN A 115 12.01 -31.61 0.07
C GLN A 115 11.87 -32.47 -1.17
N VAL A 116 10.70 -32.54 -1.75
CA VAL A 116 10.53 -33.07 -3.11
C VAL A 116 10.84 -31.90 -4.06
N THR A 117 12.11 -31.77 -4.39
CA THR A 117 12.57 -30.78 -5.38
C THR A 117 12.06 -31.23 -6.75
N LYS A 118 10.88 -30.82 -7.14
CA LYS A 118 10.46 -30.84 -8.53
C LYS A 118 11.15 -29.68 -9.25
N HIS A 119 12.36 -29.91 -9.72
CA HIS A 119 13.00 -29.00 -10.65
C HIS A 119 12.16 -28.96 -11.95
N LYS A 120 11.32 -27.96 -12.08
CA LYS A 120 10.80 -27.58 -13.39
C LYS A 120 12.01 -26.97 -14.11
N HIS A 121 12.67 -27.74 -14.96
CA HIS A 121 13.80 -27.28 -15.76
C HIS A 121 13.32 -26.21 -16.76
N ILE A 122 13.34 -24.95 -16.32
CA ILE A 122 13.27 -23.80 -17.21
C ILE A 122 14.65 -23.74 -17.87
N SER A 123 14.70 -23.70 -19.21
CA SER A 123 15.99 -23.58 -19.91
C SER A 123 16.66 -22.24 -19.56
N ASP A 124 17.99 -22.20 -19.58
CA ASP A 124 18.76 -20.98 -19.33
C ASP A 124 18.35 -19.84 -20.28
N GLU A 125 18.01 -20.16 -21.50
CA GLU A 125 17.49 -19.20 -22.47
C GLU A 125 16.15 -18.58 -22.02
N THR A 126 15.24 -19.41 -21.50
CA THR A 126 13.96 -18.92 -20.97
C THR A 126 14.15 -18.06 -19.74
N PHE A 127 15.07 -18.47 -18.85
CA PHE A 127 15.43 -17.70 -17.65
C PHE A 127 15.96 -16.31 -18.02
N THR A 128 16.89 -16.24 -18.97
CA THR A 128 17.42 -14.96 -19.49
C THR A 128 16.32 -14.06 -20.08
N LYS A 129 15.35 -14.65 -20.81
CA LYS A 129 14.20 -13.90 -21.34
C LYS A 129 13.31 -13.36 -20.21
N VAL A 130 13.04 -14.16 -19.18
CA VAL A 130 12.27 -13.73 -18.00
C VAL A 130 12.93 -12.54 -17.32
N ASP A 131 14.24 -12.61 -17.06
CA ASP A 131 14.98 -11.51 -16.42
C ASP A 131 14.98 -10.25 -17.28
N SER A 132 15.15 -10.39 -18.60
CA SER A 132 15.06 -9.27 -19.54
C SER A 132 13.68 -8.60 -19.51
N GLU A 133 12.60 -9.37 -19.44
CA GLU A 133 11.24 -8.82 -19.38
C GLU A 133 10.95 -8.13 -18.03
N ILE A 134 11.41 -8.70 -16.92
CA ILE A 134 11.32 -8.07 -15.60
C ILE A 134 12.05 -6.72 -15.63
N ARG A 135 13.30 -6.70 -16.12
CA ARG A 135 14.09 -5.49 -16.24
C ARG A 135 13.40 -4.41 -17.07
N LYS A 136 12.82 -4.78 -18.21
CA LYS A 136 12.06 -3.85 -19.05
C LYS A 136 10.87 -3.23 -18.34
N ILE A 137 10.16 -3.99 -17.49
CA ILE A 137 9.04 -3.47 -16.69
C ILE A 137 9.57 -2.44 -15.69
N ILE A 138 10.64 -2.76 -14.97
CA ILE A 138 11.28 -1.87 -14.00
C ILE A 138 11.75 -0.59 -14.68
N ASP A 139 12.61 -0.69 -15.70
CA ASP A 139 13.23 0.45 -16.38
C ASP A 139 12.18 1.39 -16.99
N ARG A 140 11.13 0.85 -17.60
CA ARG A 140 10.02 1.63 -18.16
C ARG A 140 9.27 2.41 -17.08
N ASN A 141 8.91 1.76 -15.99
CA ASN A 141 8.15 2.40 -14.92
C ASN A 141 9.01 3.40 -14.15
N TYR A 142 10.31 3.12 -13.96
CA TYR A 142 11.28 4.06 -13.41
C TYR A 142 11.39 5.32 -14.28
N SER A 143 11.61 5.16 -15.58
CA SER A 143 11.70 6.28 -16.52
C SER A 143 10.43 7.11 -16.57
N THR A 144 9.25 6.45 -16.47
CA THR A 144 7.95 7.15 -16.42
C THR A 144 7.83 7.98 -15.14
N ALA A 145 8.16 7.41 -13.99
CA ALA A 145 8.12 8.10 -12.70
C ALA A 145 9.14 9.24 -12.64
N TYR A 146 10.34 9.03 -13.20
CA TYR A 146 11.37 10.05 -13.29
C TYR A 146 10.89 11.29 -14.04
N LYS A 147 10.33 11.07 -15.24
CA LYS A 147 9.77 12.16 -16.04
C LYS A 147 8.63 12.89 -15.32
N ILE A 148 7.75 12.14 -14.63
CA ILE A 148 6.65 12.75 -13.86
C ILE A 148 7.22 13.68 -12.78
N ILE A 149 8.23 13.26 -12.03
CA ILE A 149 8.82 14.08 -10.95
C ILE A 149 9.60 15.25 -11.53
N GLU A 150 10.38 15.05 -12.59
CA GLU A 150 11.14 16.11 -13.25
C GLU A 150 10.23 17.20 -13.80
N ASP A 151 9.15 16.82 -14.52
CA ASP A 151 8.15 17.75 -15.09
C ASP A 151 7.33 18.49 -14.00
N ASN A 152 7.29 17.99 -12.75
CA ASN A 152 6.52 18.54 -11.63
C ASN A 152 7.40 18.85 -10.42
N ARG A 153 8.64 19.30 -10.66
CA ARG A 153 9.59 19.65 -9.61
C ARG A 153 9.07 20.74 -8.68
N ASP A 154 8.37 21.71 -9.23
CA ASP A 154 7.72 22.80 -8.48
C ASP A 154 6.69 22.27 -7.46
N ILE A 155 5.90 21.26 -7.85
CA ILE A 155 4.94 20.59 -6.97
C ILE A 155 5.67 19.78 -5.89
N LEU A 156 6.77 19.12 -6.24
CA LEU A 156 7.58 18.37 -5.28
C LEU A 156 8.10 19.28 -4.16
N ASP A 157 8.65 20.42 -4.52
CA ASP A 157 9.19 21.40 -3.58
C ASP A 157 8.08 22.03 -2.73
N ALA A 158 6.91 22.39 -3.34
CA ALA A 158 5.76 22.92 -2.62
C ALA A 158 5.17 21.90 -1.65
N MET A 159 5.04 20.63 -2.07
CA MET A 159 4.52 19.56 -1.21
C MET A 159 5.50 19.24 -0.05
N ALA A 160 6.80 19.31 -0.30
CA ALA A 160 7.79 19.15 0.75
C ALA A 160 7.71 20.28 1.79
N ALA A 161 7.56 21.54 1.35
CA ALA A 161 7.39 22.69 2.23
C ALA A 161 6.11 22.56 3.08
N ALA A 162 4.99 22.18 2.45
CA ALA A 162 3.72 21.96 3.14
C ALA A 162 3.83 20.84 4.20
N LEU A 163 4.54 19.75 3.90
CA LEU A 163 4.75 18.66 4.86
C LEU A 163 5.64 19.07 6.04
N VAL A 164 6.61 19.97 5.83
CA VAL A 164 7.41 20.52 6.93
C VAL A 164 6.58 21.42 7.84
N GLU A 165 5.62 22.16 7.29
CA GLU A 165 4.75 23.08 8.01
C GLU A 165 3.61 22.38 8.75
N PHE A 166 2.91 21.46 8.06
CA PHE A 166 1.67 20.83 8.56
C PHE A 166 1.86 19.40 9.05
N GLU A 167 3.04 18.79 8.83
CA GLU A 167 3.39 17.40 9.15
C GLU A 167 2.49 16.35 8.44
N THR A 168 1.25 16.67 8.16
CA THR A 168 0.28 15.82 7.45
C THR A 168 -0.57 16.68 6.52
N ILE A 169 -0.72 16.24 5.28
CA ILE A 169 -1.58 16.85 4.28
C ILE A 169 -2.60 15.83 3.77
N ASP A 170 -3.84 16.28 3.60
CA ASP A 170 -4.95 15.46 3.13
C ASP A 170 -5.13 15.52 1.59
N THR A 171 -6.11 14.75 1.09
CA THR A 171 -6.45 14.71 -0.34
C THR A 171 -6.74 16.10 -0.92
N SER A 172 -7.49 16.93 -0.20
CA SER A 172 -7.91 18.25 -0.68
C SER A 172 -6.73 19.20 -0.83
N GLN A 173 -5.82 19.17 0.15
CA GLN A 173 -4.57 19.94 0.14
C GLN A 173 -3.62 19.45 -0.96
N ILE A 174 -3.55 18.14 -1.16
CA ILE A 174 -2.77 17.53 -2.24
C ILE A 174 -3.33 17.98 -3.61
N ASP A 175 -4.65 17.99 -3.78
CA ASP A 175 -5.29 18.44 -5.03
C ASP A 175 -5.02 19.91 -5.31
N ASP A 176 -5.03 20.80 -4.29
CA ASP A 176 -4.66 22.21 -4.43
C ASP A 176 -3.20 22.35 -4.92
N LEU A 177 -2.26 21.63 -4.29
CA LEU A 177 -0.86 21.62 -4.70
C LEU A 177 -0.67 21.11 -6.14
N MET A 178 -1.36 20.02 -6.50
CA MET A 178 -1.32 19.46 -7.86
C MET A 178 -1.91 20.44 -8.90
N ALA A 179 -2.90 21.24 -8.51
CA ALA A 179 -3.48 22.29 -9.35
C ALA A 179 -2.67 23.59 -9.38
N ARG A 180 -1.55 23.66 -8.61
CA ARG A 180 -0.73 24.87 -8.46
C ARG A 180 -1.52 26.10 -7.95
N VAL A 181 -2.50 25.84 -7.08
CA VAL A 181 -3.26 26.90 -6.38
C VAL A 181 -2.82 26.96 -4.91
N PRO A 182 -3.08 28.10 -4.22
CA PRO A 182 -2.82 28.20 -2.80
C PRO A 182 -3.51 27.06 -2.03
N MET A 183 -2.73 26.35 -1.22
CA MET A 183 -3.24 25.26 -0.41
C MET A 183 -4.19 25.79 0.66
N ARG A 184 -5.33 25.14 0.83
CA ARG A 184 -6.30 25.43 1.91
C ARG A 184 -5.74 25.04 3.26
N GLU A 185 -6.21 25.71 4.32
CA GLU A 185 -5.88 25.31 5.68
C GLU A 185 -6.40 23.87 5.95
N PRO A 186 -5.72 23.11 6.81
CA PRO A 186 -6.20 21.80 7.23
C PRO A 186 -7.63 21.93 7.76
N ALA A 187 -8.54 21.04 7.34
CA ALA A 187 -9.82 20.93 8.01
C ALA A 187 -9.53 20.57 9.47
N ASP A 188 -9.97 21.40 10.41
CA ASP A 188 -9.84 21.13 11.83
C ASP A 188 -10.26 19.67 12.06
N VAL A 189 -9.35 18.87 12.60
CA VAL A 189 -9.67 17.54 13.08
C VAL A 189 -10.62 17.78 14.24
N VAL A 190 -11.92 17.68 13.98
CA VAL A 190 -12.93 17.64 15.03
C VAL A 190 -12.55 16.47 15.89
N ASP A 191 -11.94 16.78 17.04
CA ASP A 191 -11.52 15.80 18.04
C ASP A 191 -12.71 14.89 18.32
N SER A 192 -12.56 13.61 18.02
CA SER A 192 -13.54 12.57 18.28
C SER A 192 -13.73 12.30 19.80
N GLU A 193 -13.31 13.23 20.66
CA GLU A 193 -13.48 13.19 22.11
C GLU A 193 -14.79 13.84 22.60
N GLU A 194 -15.47 14.66 21.81
CA GLU A 194 -16.74 15.28 22.23
C GLU A 194 -17.98 14.38 22.11
N VAL A 195 -17.92 13.26 21.43
CA VAL A 195 -19.10 12.38 21.26
C VAL A 195 -19.31 11.45 22.48
N SER A 196 -18.36 11.39 23.41
CA SER A 196 -18.49 10.51 24.60
C SER A 196 -19.10 11.19 25.82
N SER A 197 -19.31 12.51 25.82
CA SER A 197 -19.81 13.24 26.98
C SER A 197 -21.32 13.53 27.01
N GLU A 198 -22.04 13.33 25.92
CA GLU A 198 -23.49 13.60 25.86
C GLU A 198 -24.41 12.38 26.10
N LEU A 199 -23.87 11.17 26.31
CA LEU A 199 -24.67 9.96 26.57
C LEU A 199 -24.73 9.57 28.07
N GLY A 200 -24.39 10.46 28.98
CA GLY A 200 -24.23 10.15 30.41
C GLY A 200 -25.08 10.92 31.42
N THR A 201 -26.17 11.61 31.01
CA THR A 201 -27.06 12.23 32.02
C THR A 201 -28.53 12.10 31.63
N GLY A 202 -29.19 11.10 32.17
CA GLY A 202 -30.66 11.08 32.09
C GLY A 202 -31.25 9.80 32.65
N GLY A 203 -31.61 9.79 33.91
CA GLY A 203 -32.52 8.78 34.40
C GLY A 203 -32.30 8.27 35.81
N LYS A 204 -32.52 9.12 36.80
CA LYS A 204 -32.83 8.66 38.18
C LYS A 204 -34.33 8.32 38.31
N ASP A 205 -34.54 7.34 39.17
CA ASP A 205 -35.74 7.03 39.97
C ASP A 205 -36.83 6.12 39.36
N SER A 206 -36.90 4.87 39.88
CA SER A 206 -37.97 4.48 40.78
C SER A 206 -37.90 3.00 41.22
N LYS A 207 -37.77 2.84 42.50
CA LYS A 207 -38.33 1.91 43.51
C LYS A 207 -38.96 0.59 43.12
N SER A 208 -38.40 -0.44 43.81
CA SER A 208 -39.10 -1.48 44.64
C SER A 208 -39.93 -2.55 43.92
N SER A 209 -39.60 -3.80 44.15
CA SER A 209 -40.12 -4.69 45.17
C SER A 209 -39.73 -6.18 44.95
N LYS A 210 -39.41 -6.79 46.07
CA LYS A 210 -39.24 -8.20 46.47
C LYS A 210 -40.04 -9.28 45.69
N SER A 211 -39.39 -10.46 45.46
CA SER A 211 -39.64 -11.77 46.12
C SER A 211 -38.90 -12.86 45.32
N SER A 212 -37.96 -13.55 45.91
CA SER A 212 -37.93 -14.88 46.53
C SER A 212 -38.49 -16.02 45.70
N SER A 213 -37.65 -16.98 45.40
CA SER A 213 -37.64 -18.42 45.68
C SER A 213 -36.89 -19.17 44.59
N ASP A 214 -35.78 -19.77 44.94
CA ASP A 214 -35.55 -21.21 45.16
C ASP A 214 -35.97 -22.16 44.02
N THR A 215 -35.02 -22.90 43.44
CA THR A 215 -34.79 -24.34 43.54
C THR A 215 -33.89 -24.78 42.39
N LYS A 216 -32.69 -25.23 42.65
CA LYS A 216 -32.09 -26.59 42.56
C LYS A 216 -32.58 -27.44 41.36
N THR A 217 -31.67 -28.00 40.64
CA THR A 217 -31.04 -29.32 40.54
C THR A 217 -30.75 -29.70 39.13
N ASP A 218 -29.58 -30.16 38.94
CA ASP A 218 -28.95 -31.41 38.49
C ASP A 218 -28.84 -31.64 36.99
N ALA A 219 -27.60 -31.73 36.59
CA ALA A 219 -26.81 -32.87 36.13
C ALA A 219 -27.18 -33.54 34.81
N ASP A 220 -26.14 -33.83 34.14
CA ASP A 220 -25.81 -35.00 33.30
C ASP A 220 -25.75 -34.72 31.79
N GLY A 221 -24.61 -34.86 31.20
CA GLY A 221 -24.00 -36.03 30.60
C GLY A 221 -24.36 -36.18 29.12
N GLY A 222 -23.34 -36.25 28.27
CA GLY A 222 -23.59 -36.80 26.93
C GLY A 222 -22.59 -36.34 25.86
N THR A 223 -21.51 -37.01 25.82
CA THR A 223 -20.60 -37.24 24.68
C THR A 223 -21.31 -37.66 23.40
N GLU A 224 -20.78 -37.24 22.23
CA GLU A 224 -20.63 -37.98 20.94
C GLU A 224 -20.41 -36.95 19.84
N GLN A 225 -19.27 -36.84 19.16
CA GLN A 225 -18.65 -37.67 18.12
C GLN A 225 -19.45 -37.78 16.79
N PHE A 226 -18.69 -37.56 15.69
CA PHE A 226 -18.98 -37.78 14.24
C PHE A 226 -19.66 -36.57 13.54
N ALA A 227 -19.16 -36.10 12.41
CA ALA A 227 -18.31 -36.60 11.33
C ALA A 227 -17.55 -35.40 10.67
#